data_78b5761562f8d84c23e7755566c9910b
#
_entry.id   78b5761562f8d84c23e7755566c9910b
#
_cell.length_a   1.000
_cell.length_b   1.000
_cell.length_c   1.000
_cell.angle_alpha   90.00
_cell.angle_beta   90.00
_cell.angle_gamma   90.00
#
_symmetry.space_group_name_H-M   'P 1'
#
loop_
_entity.id
_entity.type
_entity.pdbx_description
1 polymer ?
#
loop_
_entity_poly.entity_id
_entity_poly.type
_entity_poly.pdbx_seq_one_letter_code
_entity_poly.pdbx_strand_id
1 'polypeptide(L)'
;MENKITFTALAILLASLILATSAPAKLEPWAQIEARTKFLRTKHYIEVVHVHSDVYKSARAKHGKVVPGPFPVHVILPQDYEKDLNRRYGVVYLLGGKSGWDNGPEKGGATYWSVWCKTPLTMDHLKAGRVSELDFQDNINDEELEMFNRWLKEDPYEDLIAVSLWNPGTGNTGRYERYLINEVIPFIDAHYRTVPDRRFRGIDGACAGAAQAIMISARRPDIFAYAGGQQTDLGSYPGTTNVFDRNVGRIRKAGGIAYNINTNVRDGCNSYSNRGRLYYLVQEMTAAGFPVTVHVFKSCPHGYCAYRYPNGHQSLYWFSKQFKRNFQALGINQNLDEGRFASQPHAEESRPLAARGTSYPTGTAEGSILPGLW
;
A
#
# COMPACT_ATOMS: atom_id res chain seq x y z
N MET A 1 34.55 -45.59 -35.80
CA MET A 1 34.79 -44.89 -34.52
C MET A 1 34.18 -43.51 -34.66
N GLU A 2 32.89 -43.40 -34.44
CA GLU A 2 32.11 -42.15 -34.60
C GLU A 2 31.74 -41.56 -33.25
N ASN A 3 31.96 -40.30 -33.19
CA ASN A 3 31.72 -39.30 -32.18
C ASN A 3 30.55 -39.53 -31.21
N LYS A 4 30.85 -40.00 -30.00
CA LYS A 4 29.93 -40.00 -28.83
C LYS A 4 30.21 -38.88 -27.83
N ILE A 5 30.90 -37.79 -28.21
CA ILE A 5 31.32 -36.73 -27.27
C ILE A 5 30.43 -35.47 -27.31
N THR A 6 29.48 -35.36 -28.25
CA THR A 6 28.75 -34.09 -28.46
C THR A 6 27.44 -33.95 -27.67
N PHE A 7 26.89 -35.01 -27.10
CA PHE A 7 25.57 -34.90 -26.38
C PHE A 7 25.71 -34.55 -24.91
N THR A 8 26.81 -34.89 -24.26
CA THR A 8 27.00 -34.65 -22.83
C THR A 8 27.39 -33.18 -22.54
N ALA A 9 28.13 -32.54 -23.44
CA ALA A 9 28.54 -31.15 -23.29
C ALA A 9 27.36 -30.17 -23.50
N LEU A 10 26.43 -30.48 -24.39
CA LEU A 10 25.26 -29.67 -24.66
C LEU A 10 24.22 -29.76 -23.50
N ALA A 11 24.09 -30.93 -22.87
CA ALA A 11 23.22 -31.12 -21.72
C ALA A 11 23.74 -30.38 -20.48
N ILE A 12 25.04 -30.27 -20.28
CA ILE A 12 25.64 -29.52 -19.16
C ILE A 12 25.53 -28.01 -19.40
N LEU A 13 25.60 -27.53 -20.64
CA LEU A 13 25.39 -26.12 -20.97
C LEU A 13 23.91 -25.71 -20.81
N LEU A 14 22.95 -26.55 -21.15
CA LEU A 14 21.54 -26.32 -20.95
C LEU A 14 21.15 -26.42 -19.49
N ALA A 15 21.77 -27.30 -18.70
CA ALA A 15 21.53 -27.39 -17.26
C ALA A 15 22.08 -26.17 -16.49
N SER A 16 23.18 -25.56 -16.99
CA SER A 16 23.73 -24.33 -16.40
C SER A 16 22.93 -23.06 -16.76
N LEU A 17 22.15 -23.07 -17.84
CA LEU A 17 21.27 -21.97 -18.19
C LEU A 17 19.93 -22.00 -17.43
N ILE A 18 19.49 -23.13 -16.87
CA ILE A 18 18.25 -23.29 -16.14
C ILE A 18 18.43 -22.95 -14.64
N LEU A 19 19.65 -22.83 -14.17
CA LEU A 19 20.02 -22.40 -12.82
C LEU A 19 20.41 -20.91 -12.76
N ALA A 20 19.94 -20.07 -13.66
CA ALA A 20 19.84 -18.65 -13.40
C ALA A 20 18.78 -18.46 -12.32
N THR A 21 19.11 -18.87 -11.09
CA THR A 21 18.40 -18.45 -9.88
C THR A 21 18.34 -16.94 -9.95
N SER A 22 17.16 -16.38 -10.19
CA SER A 22 16.94 -14.95 -10.01
C SER A 22 17.51 -14.61 -8.64
N ALA A 23 18.64 -13.92 -8.60
CA ALA A 23 19.22 -13.44 -7.35
C ALA A 23 18.10 -12.72 -6.61
N PRO A 24 17.93 -12.92 -5.28
CA PRO A 24 16.92 -12.23 -4.53
C PRO A 24 17.09 -10.74 -4.80
N ALA A 25 15.99 -10.05 -5.15
CA ALA A 25 16.03 -8.63 -5.46
C ALA A 25 16.74 -7.90 -4.31
N LYS A 26 17.94 -7.41 -4.59
CA LYS A 26 18.77 -6.76 -3.60
C LYS A 26 18.09 -5.46 -3.21
N LEU A 27 17.76 -5.31 -1.93
CA LEU A 27 17.21 -4.04 -1.43
C LEU A 27 18.15 -2.91 -1.83
N GLU A 28 17.62 -1.92 -2.56
CA GLU A 28 18.43 -0.78 -2.97
C GLU A 28 18.83 0.06 -1.76
N PRO A 29 20.09 0.48 -1.64
CA PRO A 29 20.51 1.45 -0.63
C PRO A 29 19.68 2.73 -0.74
N TRP A 30 19.35 3.35 0.40
CA TRP A 30 18.53 4.57 0.42
C TRP A 30 19.04 5.67 -0.50
N ALA A 31 20.38 5.90 -0.56
CA ALA A 31 20.98 6.89 -1.44
C ALA A 31 20.63 6.70 -2.93
N GLN A 32 20.51 5.44 -3.39
CA GLN A 32 20.09 5.14 -4.76
C GLN A 32 18.60 5.43 -4.96
N ILE A 33 17.78 5.13 -3.95
CA ILE A 33 16.36 5.43 -3.98
C ILE A 33 16.15 6.95 -3.98
N GLU A 34 16.85 7.68 -3.12
CA GLU A 34 16.79 9.14 -3.02
C GLU A 34 17.24 9.84 -4.31
N ALA A 35 18.30 9.35 -4.94
CA ALA A 35 18.75 9.85 -6.24
C ALA A 35 17.73 9.59 -7.35
N ARG A 36 17.05 8.44 -7.31
CA ARG A 36 16.04 8.06 -8.32
C ARG A 36 14.73 8.79 -8.13
N THR A 37 14.38 9.23 -6.92
CA THR A 37 13.13 9.98 -6.69
C THR A 37 13.15 11.36 -7.29
N LYS A 38 14.32 12.00 -7.36
CA LYS A 38 14.51 13.25 -8.11
C LYS A 38 14.24 13.06 -9.61
N PHE A 39 14.26 11.83 -10.11
CA PHE A 39 14.04 11.44 -11.50
C PHE A 39 12.78 10.57 -11.70
N LEU A 40 11.94 10.44 -10.67
CA LEU A 40 10.68 9.70 -10.82
C LEU A 40 9.78 10.48 -11.79
N ARG A 41 9.84 10.12 -13.06
CA ARG A 41 9.00 10.70 -14.11
C ARG A 41 7.63 10.03 -14.03
N THR A 42 6.82 10.53 -13.14
CA THR A 42 5.41 10.15 -13.05
C THR A 42 4.53 11.31 -13.49
N LYS A 43 3.35 10.98 -14.00
CA LYS A 43 2.31 11.96 -14.33
C LYS A 43 1.40 12.23 -13.14
N HIS A 44 1.52 11.44 -12.06
CA HIS A 44 0.80 11.66 -10.82
C HIS A 44 1.53 12.66 -9.94
N TYR A 45 0.78 13.49 -9.24
CA TYR A 45 1.34 14.46 -8.29
C TYR A 45 1.50 13.81 -6.93
N ILE A 46 2.64 14.04 -6.28
CA ILE A 46 2.89 13.64 -4.89
C ILE A 46 2.98 14.91 -4.06
N GLU A 47 2.01 15.10 -3.18
CA GLU A 47 2.05 16.16 -2.19
C GLU A 47 2.54 15.60 -0.85
N VAL A 48 3.47 16.32 -0.22
CA VAL A 48 3.96 16.00 1.11
C VAL A 48 3.31 16.95 2.10
N VAL A 49 2.37 16.44 2.87
CA VAL A 49 1.71 17.20 3.93
C VAL A 49 2.18 16.73 5.29
N HIS A 50 2.10 17.61 6.28
CA HIS A 50 2.49 17.29 7.66
C HIS A 50 1.27 17.34 8.56
N VAL A 51 0.88 16.17 9.07
CA VAL A 51 -0.28 16.04 9.94
C VAL A 51 0.15 16.17 11.38
N HIS A 52 -0.45 17.13 12.09
CA HIS A 52 -0.28 17.27 13.54
C HIS A 52 -0.91 16.08 14.25
N SER A 53 -0.29 15.65 15.36
CA SER A 53 -0.80 14.50 16.10
C SER A 53 -0.80 14.74 17.62
N ASP A 54 -1.98 14.63 18.20
CA ASP A 54 -2.15 14.56 19.65
C ASP A 54 -1.93 13.12 20.17
N VAL A 55 -2.15 12.14 19.32
CA VAL A 55 -1.87 10.72 19.62
C VAL A 55 -0.37 10.48 19.72
N TYR A 56 0.43 11.13 18.86
CA TYR A 56 1.88 11.02 18.80
C TYR A 56 2.55 12.38 18.85
N LYS A 57 2.84 12.88 20.05
CA LYS A 57 3.66 14.10 20.19
C LYS A 57 5.10 13.93 19.69
N SER A 58 5.60 12.71 19.79
CA SER A 58 6.86 12.26 19.21
C SER A 58 6.83 10.77 18.93
N ALA A 59 7.70 10.30 18.04
CA ALA A 59 7.85 8.91 17.70
C ALA A 59 9.29 8.46 17.79
N ARG A 60 9.54 7.16 17.92
CA ARG A 60 10.89 6.60 17.92
C ARG A 60 11.16 5.94 16.58
N ALA A 61 12.18 6.41 15.90
CA ALA A 61 12.77 5.72 14.76
C ALA A 61 13.81 4.69 15.23
N LYS A 62 14.37 3.96 14.25
CA LYS A 62 15.47 3.02 14.49
C LYS A 62 16.60 3.67 15.30
N HIS A 63 17.25 2.88 16.14
CA HIS A 63 18.31 3.34 17.06
C HIS A 63 17.86 4.33 18.15
N GLY A 64 16.57 4.34 18.48
CA GLY A 64 16.05 5.15 19.59
C GLY A 64 15.93 6.64 19.29
N LYS A 65 16.21 7.09 18.07
CA LYS A 65 16.06 8.51 17.68
C LYS A 65 14.62 8.94 17.86
N VAL A 66 14.40 9.97 18.65
CA VAL A 66 13.11 10.60 18.83
C VAL A 66 12.86 11.55 17.66
N VAL A 67 11.70 11.41 17.02
CA VAL A 67 11.25 12.27 15.93
C VAL A 67 10.02 13.03 16.42
N PRO A 68 10.09 14.36 16.53
CA PRO A 68 8.91 15.16 16.89
C PRO A 68 7.90 15.17 15.73
N GLY A 69 6.61 15.35 16.06
CA GLY A 69 5.62 15.73 15.05
C GLY A 69 5.76 17.19 14.61
N PRO A 70 5.06 17.66 13.58
CA PRO A 70 4.08 16.87 12.81
C PRO A 70 4.73 15.84 11.87
N PHE A 71 3.97 14.81 11.48
CA PHE A 71 4.50 13.70 10.68
C PHE A 71 4.13 13.85 9.21
N PRO A 72 5.08 13.55 8.29
CA PRO A 72 4.82 13.60 6.87
C PRO A 72 3.85 12.49 6.43
N VAL A 73 2.93 12.87 5.57
CA VAL A 73 2.03 12.00 4.84
C VAL A 73 2.17 12.34 3.36
N HIS A 74 2.38 11.36 2.52
CA HIS A 74 2.46 11.55 1.08
C HIS A 74 1.10 11.24 0.46
N VAL A 75 0.52 12.23 -0.19
CA VAL A 75 -0.73 12.11 -0.93
C VAL A 75 -0.41 12.02 -2.41
N ILE A 76 -0.77 10.89 -3.01
CA ILE A 76 -0.55 10.61 -4.43
C ILE A 76 -1.84 10.91 -5.17
N LEU A 77 -1.83 11.96 -5.95
CA LEU A 77 -2.99 12.49 -6.65
C LEU A 77 -3.03 12.01 -8.11
N PRO A 78 -4.23 11.79 -8.67
CA PRO A 78 -4.40 11.45 -10.08
C PRO A 78 -3.76 12.46 -11.04
N GLN A 79 -3.39 12.02 -12.25
CA GLN A 79 -2.80 12.88 -13.28
C GLN A 79 -3.67 14.12 -13.62
N ASP A 80 -4.98 13.93 -13.60
CA ASP A 80 -5.95 14.96 -13.99
C ASP A 80 -6.60 15.64 -12.76
N TYR A 81 -6.01 15.47 -11.57
CA TYR A 81 -6.57 16.01 -10.34
C TYR A 81 -6.82 17.53 -10.43
N GLU A 82 -5.89 18.31 -10.94
CA GLU A 82 -6.04 19.76 -11.07
C GLU A 82 -6.88 20.23 -12.27
N LYS A 83 -7.19 19.32 -13.21
CA LYS A 83 -7.96 19.67 -14.41
C LYS A 83 -9.46 19.63 -14.19
N ASP A 84 -9.93 18.73 -13.31
CA ASP A 84 -11.34 18.56 -13.01
C ASP A 84 -11.58 18.82 -11.52
N LEU A 85 -11.88 20.07 -11.21
CA LEU A 85 -12.04 20.55 -9.83
C LEU A 85 -13.31 20.00 -9.15
N ASN A 86 -14.28 19.53 -9.93
CA ASN A 86 -15.54 19.01 -9.41
C ASN A 86 -15.48 17.50 -9.13
N ARG A 87 -14.46 16.83 -9.68
CA ARG A 87 -14.32 15.38 -9.52
C ARG A 87 -13.90 15.00 -8.11
N ARG A 88 -14.61 14.01 -7.53
CA ARG A 88 -14.26 13.39 -6.26
C ARG A 88 -13.76 11.96 -6.47
N TYR A 89 -12.95 11.51 -5.53
CA TYR A 89 -12.20 10.28 -5.66
C TYR A 89 -12.41 9.35 -4.47
N GLY A 90 -12.37 8.05 -4.73
CA GLY A 90 -12.12 7.08 -3.66
C GLY A 90 -10.68 7.20 -3.16
N VAL A 91 -10.44 6.82 -1.91
CA VAL A 91 -9.13 6.94 -1.27
C VAL A 91 -8.66 5.62 -0.68
N VAL A 92 -7.38 5.27 -0.88
CA VAL A 92 -6.73 4.10 -0.29
C VAL A 92 -5.60 4.56 0.63
N TYR A 93 -5.67 4.15 1.90
CA TYR A 93 -4.63 4.38 2.90
C TYR A 93 -3.66 3.21 2.89
N LEU A 94 -2.39 3.48 2.62
CA LEU A 94 -1.33 2.50 2.38
C LEU A 94 -0.37 2.42 3.57
N LEU A 95 -0.40 1.30 4.28
CA LEU A 95 0.41 1.06 5.48
C LEU A 95 1.71 0.35 5.13
N GLY A 96 2.84 0.95 5.49
CA GLY A 96 4.16 0.39 5.24
C GLY A 96 4.48 -0.82 6.14
N GLY A 97 5.33 -1.70 5.65
CA GLY A 97 5.89 -2.80 6.43
C GLY A 97 6.90 -2.34 7.49
N LYS A 98 7.41 -3.28 8.27
CA LYS A 98 8.34 -3.01 9.37
C LYS A 98 9.57 -2.21 8.95
N SER A 99 10.14 -2.49 7.79
CA SER A 99 11.28 -1.73 7.26
C SER A 99 10.96 -0.25 7.03
N GLY A 100 9.71 0.09 6.70
CA GLY A 100 9.25 1.47 6.61
C GLY A 100 9.22 2.18 7.96
N TRP A 101 8.89 1.46 9.04
CA TRP A 101 8.86 2.04 10.38
C TRP A 101 10.25 2.36 10.92
N ASP A 102 11.18 1.43 10.69
CA ASP A 102 12.54 1.49 11.25
C ASP A 102 13.36 2.66 10.71
N ASN A 103 13.08 3.14 9.49
CA ASN A 103 13.87 4.19 8.84
C ASN A 103 13.37 5.62 9.13
N GLY A 104 12.35 5.76 9.95
CA GLY A 104 11.77 7.06 10.33
C GLY A 104 10.80 7.63 9.30
N PRO A 105 10.19 8.80 9.58
CA PRO A 105 9.09 9.32 8.79
C PRO A 105 9.47 9.72 7.36
N GLU A 106 10.67 10.29 7.18
CA GLU A 106 11.08 10.81 5.88
C GLU A 106 11.78 9.76 5.00
N LYS A 107 12.53 8.84 5.61
CA LYS A 107 13.33 7.85 4.88
C LYS A 107 12.69 6.48 4.74
N GLY A 108 11.63 6.21 5.44
CA GLY A 108 10.95 4.91 5.41
C GLY A 108 9.44 5.05 5.41
N GLY A 109 8.94 5.91 6.27
CA GLY A 109 7.55 6.04 6.60
C GLY A 109 6.63 6.37 5.43
N ALA A 110 6.39 7.65 5.21
CA ALA A 110 5.52 8.09 4.13
C ALA A 110 6.11 7.83 2.73
N THR A 111 7.45 7.74 2.61
CA THR A 111 8.12 7.40 1.35
C THR A 111 8.01 5.92 0.97
N TYR A 112 7.55 5.06 1.90
CA TYR A 112 7.49 3.61 1.65
C TYR A 112 6.72 3.29 0.37
N TRP A 113 5.48 3.74 0.26
CA TRP A 113 4.66 3.46 -0.91
C TRP A 113 4.91 4.42 -2.07
N SER A 114 5.06 5.71 -1.78
CA SER A 114 5.22 6.71 -2.84
C SER A 114 6.53 6.55 -3.61
N VAL A 115 7.59 6.15 -2.92
CA VAL A 115 8.94 6.09 -3.46
C VAL A 115 9.44 4.65 -3.61
N TRP A 116 9.48 3.90 -2.52
CA TRP A 116 10.10 2.57 -2.53
C TRP A 116 9.26 1.55 -3.28
N CYS A 117 7.95 1.58 -3.10
CA CYS A 117 7.02 0.74 -3.84
C CYS A 117 6.57 1.34 -5.18
N LYS A 118 7.02 2.56 -5.52
CA LYS A 118 6.75 3.23 -6.80
C LYS A 118 5.26 3.34 -7.15
N THR A 119 4.42 3.53 -6.14
CA THR A 119 2.96 3.62 -6.33
C THR A 119 2.53 4.60 -7.43
N PRO A 120 3.13 5.81 -7.57
CA PRO A 120 2.75 6.73 -8.65
C PRO A 120 3.00 6.15 -10.05
N LEU A 121 4.11 5.42 -10.24
CA LEU A 121 4.37 4.73 -11.52
C LEU A 121 3.40 3.58 -11.75
N THR A 122 3.06 2.83 -10.71
CA THR A 122 2.03 1.79 -10.80
C THR A 122 0.70 2.37 -11.26
N MET A 123 0.29 3.52 -10.71
CA MET A 123 -0.92 4.22 -11.16
C MET A 123 -0.80 4.71 -12.61
N ASP A 124 0.37 5.20 -13.04
CA ASP A 124 0.61 5.58 -14.45
C ASP A 124 0.45 4.38 -15.39
N HIS A 125 1.03 3.22 -15.03
CA HIS A 125 0.93 1.99 -15.82
C HIS A 125 -0.53 1.53 -15.97
N LEU A 126 -1.27 1.52 -14.85
CA LEU A 126 -2.69 1.14 -14.85
C LEU A 126 -3.55 2.12 -15.66
N LYS A 127 -3.28 3.42 -15.55
CA LYS A 127 -3.99 4.47 -16.29
C LYS A 127 -3.74 4.40 -17.80
N ALA A 128 -2.57 3.93 -18.21
CA ALA A 128 -2.25 3.71 -19.63
C ALA A 128 -3.12 2.62 -20.27
N GLY A 129 -3.82 1.79 -19.49
CA GLY A 129 -4.73 0.74 -19.95
C GLY A 129 -4.04 -0.50 -20.51
N ARG A 130 -2.71 -0.54 -20.46
CA ARG A 130 -1.89 -1.67 -20.86
C ARG A 130 -0.57 -1.62 -20.11
N VAL A 131 -0.08 -2.79 -19.71
CA VAL A 131 1.21 -2.99 -19.04
C VAL A 131 2.10 -3.90 -19.88
N SER A 132 3.42 -3.75 -19.71
CA SER A 132 4.45 -4.53 -20.38
C SER A 132 5.40 -5.19 -19.36
N GLU A 133 6.22 -6.12 -19.79
CA GLU A 133 7.28 -6.70 -18.95
C GLU A 133 8.18 -5.63 -18.33
N LEU A 134 8.51 -4.58 -19.09
CA LEU A 134 9.35 -3.47 -18.63
C LEU A 134 8.73 -2.71 -17.47
N ASP A 135 7.40 -2.59 -17.42
CA ASP A 135 6.68 -1.95 -16.30
C ASP A 135 6.84 -2.76 -15.01
N PHE A 136 7.03 -4.06 -15.15
CA PHE A 136 7.28 -4.99 -14.05
C PHE A 136 8.76 -5.30 -13.82
N GLN A 137 9.67 -4.71 -14.61
CA GLN A 137 11.12 -4.94 -14.53
C GLN A 137 11.45 -6.45 -14.52
N ASP A 138 10.89 -7.18 -15.46
CA ASP A 138 11.03 -8.64 -15.64
C ASP A 138 10.56 -9.49 -14.42
N ASN A 139 9.78 -8.90 -13.51
CA ASN A 139 9.25 -9.59 -12.34
C ASN A 139 7.80 -10.07 -12.54
N ILE A 140 7.46 -10.43 -13.75
CA ILE A 140 6.15 -10.99 -14.13
C ILE A 140 6.38 -12.11 -15.14
N ASN A 141 5.53 -13.12 -15.16
CA ASN A 141 5.51 -14.11 -16.23
C ASN A 141 4.41 -13.78 -17.26
N ASP A 142 4.45 -14.44 -18.41
CA ASP A 142 3.54 -14.18 -19.53
C ASP A 142 2.06 -14.33 -19.13
N GLU A 143 1.74 -15.38 -18.35
CA GLU A 143 0.38 -15.66 -17.87
C GLU A 143 -0.15 -14.52 -17.00
N GLU A 144 0.69 -14.03 -16.07
CA GLU A 144 0.37 -12.90 -15.20
C GLU A 144 0.23 -11.60 -16.00
N LEU A 145 1.11 -11.37 -16.98
CA LEU A 145 1.07 -10.20 -17.87
C LEU A 145 -0.19 -10.18 -18.73
N GLU A 146 -0.53 -11.29 -19.34
CA GLU A 146 -1.78 -11.44 -20.11
C GLU A 146 -3.02 -11.22 -19.24
N MET A 147 -3.01 -11.74 -18.01
CA MET A 147 -4.08 -11.53 -17.05
C MET A 147 -4.28 -10.03 -16.75
N PHE A 148 -3.22 -9.27 -16.48
CA PHE A 148 -3.31 -7.83 -16.25
C PHE A 148 -3.85 -7.08 -17.45
N ASN A 149 -3.32 -7.37 -18.65
CA ASN A 149 -3.76 -6.70 -19.88
C ASN A 149 -5.21 -7.01 -20.23
N ARG A 150 -5.67 -8.24 -19.97
CA ARG A 150 -7.08 -8.61 -20.10
C ARG A 150 -7.97 -7.82 -19.14
N TRP A 151 -7.59 -7.74 -17.87
CA TRP A 151 -8.33 -6.96 -16.87
C TRP A 151 -8.46 -5.50 -17.25
N LEU A 152 -7.36 -4.86 -17.64
CA LEU A 152 -7.35 -3.44 -18.04
C LEU A 152 -8.19 -3.18 -19.30
N LYS A 153 -8.25 -4.15 -20.21
CA LYS A 153 -9.09 -4.06 -21.42
C LYS A 153 -10.58 -4.21 -21.09
N GLU A 154 -10.93 -5.17 -20.23
CA GLU A 154 -12.34 -5.48 -19.90
C GLU A 154 -12.95 -4.43 -18.97
N ASP A 155 -12.18 -3.92 -18.03
CA ASP A 155 -12.63 -2.96 -17.04
C ASP A 155 -11.49 -1.96 -16.73
N PRO A 156 -11.38 -0.87 -17.49
CA PRO A 156 -10.29 0.11 -17.35
C PRO A 156 -10.17 0.66 -15.93
N TYR A 157 -8.92 0.91 -15.54
CA TYR A 157 -8.56 1.53 -14.26
C TYR A 157 -9.24 2.90 -14.12
N GLU A 158 -9.83 3.14 -12.96
CA GLU A 158 -10.42 4.40 -12.55
C GLU A 158 -9.53 5.08 -11.52
N ASP A 159 -9.37 6.38 -11.64
CA ASP A 159 -8.51 7.16 -10.75
C ASP A 159 -8.96 7.09 -9.29
N LEU A 160 -7.99 7.04 -8.40
CA LEU A 160 -8.16 7.11 -6.96
C LEU A 160 -7.05 7.96 -6.32
N ILE A 161 -7.24 8.39 -5.10
CA ILE A 161 -6.18 8.99 -4.28
C ILE A 161 -5.53 7.90 -3.44
N ALA A 162 -4.19 7.83 -3.45
CA ALA A 162 -3.46 6.93 -2.57
C ALA A 162 -2.70 7.74 -1.50
N VAL A 163 -2.83 7.34 -0.24
CA VAL A 163 -2.24 8.04 0.90
C VAL A 163 -1.21 7.14 1.55
N SER A 164 0.06 7.48 1.42
CA SER A 164 1.16 6.78 2.05
C SER A 164 1.54 7.46 3.37
N LEU A 165 1.47 6.74 4.45
CA LEU A 165 1.70 7.29 5.79
C LEU A 165 2.68 6.46 6.61
N TRP A 166 3.35 7.11 7.53
CA TRP A 166 4.26 6.44 8.45
C TRP A 166 3.50 5.93 9.68
N ASN A 167 3.91 4.77 10.18
CA ASN A 167 3.48 4.30 11.49
C ASN A 167 4.46 4.74 12.58
N PRO A 168 4.18 5.82 13.30
CA PRO A 168 5.08 6.33 14.32
C PRO A 168 5.11 5.47 15.60
N GLY A 169 4.25 4.47 15.69
CA GLY A 169 4.02 3.73 16.92
C GLY A 169 4.56 2.31 16.94
N THR A 170 5.48 1.95 16.06
CA THR A 170 6.16 0.64 15.98
C THR A 170 5.44 -0.51 16.72
N GLY A 171 4.51 -1.20 16.07
CA GLY A 171 3.84 -2.37 16.61
C GLY A 171 2.58 -2.12 17.45
N ASN A 172 2.30 -0.92 17.94
CA ASN A 172 1.06 -0.62 18.66
C ASN A 172 -0.07 -0.28 17.70
N THR A 173 -0.76 -1.30 17.19
CA THR A 173 -1.85 -1.14 16.23
C THR A 173 -2.98 -0.23 16.73
N GLY A 174 -3.35 -0.30 18.01
CA GLY A 174 -4.44 0.51 18.54
C GLY A 174 -4.09 2.00 18.63
N ARG A 175 -2.84 2.35 18.91
CA ARG A 175 -2.39 3.74 18.90
C ARG A 175 -2.31 4.28 17.48
N TYR A 176 -1.80 3.46 16.54
CA TYR A 176 -1.75 3.79 15.13
C TYR A 176 -3.14 3.96 14.51
N GLU A 177 -4.08 3.09 14.87
CA GLU A 177 -5.49 3.20 14.50
C GLU A 177 -6.06 4.56 14.90
N ARG A 178 -5.86 5.01 16.15
CA ARG A 178 -6.36 6.33 16.60
C ARG A 178 -5.75 7.48 15.79
N TYR A 179 -4.45 7.44 15.51
CA TYR A 179 -3.79 8.43 14.65
C TYR A 179 -4.40 8.47 13.26
N LEU A 180 -4.54 7.31 12.61
CA LEU A 180 -5.13 7.22 11.29
C LEU A 180 -6.57 7.72 11.25
N ILE A 181 -7.41 7.25 12.18
CA ILE A 181 -8.85 7.50 12.15
C ILE A 181 -9.22 8.92 12.61
N ASN A 182 -8.54 9.41 13.63
CA ASN A 182 -8.94 10.67 14.27
C ASN A 182 -8.18 11.89 13.74
N GLU A 183 -7.06 11.68 13.08
CA GLU A 183 -6.17 12.77 12.66
C GLU A 183 -5.89 12.76 11.14
N VAL A 184 -5.41 11.64 10.60
CA VAL A 184 -5.04 11.58 9.17
C VAL A 184 -6.28 11.60 8.27
N ILE A 185 -7.26 10.72 8.51
CA ILE A 185 -8.46 10.65 7.65
C ILE A 185 -9.23 11.97 7.62
N PRO A 186 -9.54 12.61 8.76
CA PRO A 186 -10.21 13.91 8.76
C PRO A 186 -9.39 15.00 8.02
N PHE A 187 -8.07 15.00 8.19
CA PHE A 187 -7.20 15.93 7.47
C PHE A 187 -7.30 15.72 5.96
N ILE A 188 -7.21 14.47 5.49
CA ILE A 188 -7.29 14.15 4.06
C ILE A 188 -8.67 14.52 3.49
N ASP A 189 -9.75 14.18 4.19
CA ASP A 189 -11.11 14.49 3.72
C ASP A 189 -11.39 16.01 3.68
N ALA A 190 -10.75 16.80 4.57
CA ALA A 190 -10.89 18.25 4.59
C ALA A 190 -10.07 18.97 3.50
N HIS A 191 -8.94 18.40 3.05
CA HIS A 191 -8.01 19.09 2.15
C HIS A 191 -8.00 18.54 0.72
N TYR A 192 -8.59 17.37 0.49
CA TYR A 192 -8.61 16.71 -0.81
C TYR A 192 -10.03 16.33 -1.22
N ARG A 193 -10.26 16.25 -2.51
CA ARG A 193 -11.56 15.89 -3.09
C ARG A 193 -11.85 14.39 -2.95
N THR A 194 -11.88 13.89 -1.72
CA THR A 194 -12.30 12.54 -1.39
C THR A 194 -13.82 12.45 -1.27
N VAL A 195 -14.38 11.24 -1.37
CA VAL A 195 -15.74 10.94 -0.94
C VAL A 195 -15.68 10.46 0.50
N PRO A 196 -16.20 11.22 1.51
CA PRO A 196 -16.08 10.88 2.92
C PRO A 196 -17.10 9.80 3.35
N ASP A 197 -17.15 8.71 2.60
CA ASP A 197 -18.03 7.56 2.84
C ASP A 197 -17.17 6.28 2.85
N ARG A 198 -17.46 5.34 3.76
CA ARG A 198 -16.75 4.07 3.86
C ARG A 198 -16.67 3.30 2.57
N ARG A 199 -17.69 3.42 1.71
CA ARG A 199 -17.77 2.74 0.39
C ARG A 199 -16.75 3.25 -0.63
N PHE A 200 -16.14 4.38 -0.35
CA PHE A 200 -15.06 4.98 -1.16
C PHE A 200 -13.75 5.05 -0.40
N ARG A 201 -13.64 4.30 0.73
CA ARG A 201 -12.43 4.28 1.54
C ARG A 201 -11.89 2.87 1.68
N GLY A 202 -10.65 2.69 1.25
CA GLY A 202 -9.88 1.47 1.37
C GLY A 202 -8.68 1.62 2.30
N ILE A 203 -8.22 0.50 2.83
CA ILE A 203 -6.98 0.41 3.59
C ILE A 203 -6.20 -0.80 3.08
N ASP A 204 -4.92 -0.62 2.77
CA ASP A 204 -4.02 -1.70 2.32
C ASP A 204 -2.69 -1.60 3.06
N GLY A 205 -1.90 -2.63 2.97
CA GLY A 205 -0.58 -2.62 3.58
C GLY A 205 0.32 -3.72 3.07
N ALA A 206 1.61 -3.59 3.39
CA ALA A 206 2.63 -4.57 3.06
C ALA A 206 3.19 -5.22 4.32
N CYS A 207 3.39 -6.54 4.32
CA CYS A 207 4.02 -7.28 5.41
C CYS A 207 3.29 -7.06 6.75
N ALA A 208 3.94 -6.48 7.73
CA ALA A 208 3.36 -6.07 9.01
C ALA A 208 2.24 -5.02 8.85
N GLY A 209 2.37 -4.10 7.89
CA GLY A 209 1.32 -3.14 7.56
C GLY A 209 0.06 -3.80 7.02
N ALA A 210 0.18 -4.92 6.31
CA ALA A 210 -0.95 -5.70 5.83
C ALA A 210 -1.75 -6.29 7.00
N ALA A 211 -1.07 -6.89 7.98
CA ALA A 211 -1.72 -7.38 9.19
C ALA A 211 -2.45 -6.26 9.95
N GLN A 212 -1.82 -5.08 10.03
CA GLN A 212 -2.45 -3.90 10.65
C GLN A 212 -3.66 -3.40 9.86
N ALA A 213 -3.59 -3.36 8.52
CA ALA A 213 -4.71 -2.97 7.68
C ALA A 213 -5.94 -3.86 7.91
N ILE A 214 -5.73 -5.18 7.99
CA ILE A 214 -6.79 -6.16 8.29
C ILE A 214 -7.35 -5.93 9.71
N MET A 215 -6.49 -5.73 10.72
CA MET A 215 -6.95 -5.51 12.09
C MET A 215 -7.70 -4.19 12.25
N ILE A 216 -7.23 -3.12 11.65
CA ILE A 216 -7.85 -1.80 11.73
C ILE A 216 -9.20 -1.82 11.02
N SER A 217 -9.28 -2.36 9.80
CA SER A 217 -10.55 -2.45 9.08
C SER A 217 -11.59 -3.29 9.84
N ALA A 218 -11.18 -4.41 10.45
CA ALA A 218 -12.07 -5.25 11.24
C ALA A 218 -12.63 -4.51 12.48
N ARG A 219 -11.82 -3.68 13.14
CA ARG A 219 -12.27 -2.85 14.29
C ARG A 219 -13.09 -1.65 13.87
N ARG A 220 -12.82 -1.11 12.70
CA ARG A 220 -13.44 0.11 12.17
C ARG A 220 -14.15 -0.12 10.83
N PRO A 221 -15.10 -1.08 10.79
CA PRO A 221 -15.89 -1.32 9.59
C PRO A 221 -16.85 -0.16 9.26
N ASP A 222 -17.03 0.76 10.19
CA ASP A 222 -17.71 2.04 9.99
C ASP A 222 -16.91 3.01 9.10
N ILE A 223 -15.60 2.85 9.00
CA ILE A 223 -14.68 3.71 8.24
C ILE A 223 -14.29 3.10 6.90
N PHE A 224 -14.09 1.78 6.84
CA PHE A 224 -13.57 1.07 5.67
C PHE A 224 -14.56 0.02 5.16
N ALA A 225 -14.86 0.04 3.85
CA ALA A 225 -15.58 -1.05 3.19
C ALA A 225 -14.63 -2.04 2.48
N TYR A 226 -13.38 -1.65 2.30
CA TYR A 226 -12.39 -2.41 1.54
C TYR A 226 -11.08 -2.50 2.31
N ALA A 227 -10.52 -3.70 2.39
CA ALA A 227 -9.22 -3.92 3.02
C ALA A 227 -8.35 -4.82 2.17
N GLY A 228 -7.08 -4.46 2.05
CA GLY A 228 -6.06 -5.24 1.36
C GLY A 228 -4.95 -5.72 2.29
N GLY A 229 -4.20 -6.71 1.81
CA GLY A 229 -2.98 -7.17 2.46
C GLY A 229 -2.04 -7.80 1.46
N GLN A 230 -0.84 -7.23 1.34
CA GLN A 230 0.21 -7.71 0.45
C GLN A 230 1.29 -8.41 1.25
N GLN A 231 1.48 -9.72 1.01
CA GLN A 231 2.44 -10.57 1.74
C GLN A 231 2.31 -10.39 3.27
N THR A 232 1.11 -10.61 3.78
CA THR A 232 0.73 -10.32 5.17
C THR A 232 1.58 -11.08 6.18
N ASP A 233 2.28 -10.37 7.08
CA ASP A 233 3.06 -10.96 8.16
C ASP A 233 2.19 -11.29 9.38
N LEU A 234 1.58 -12.47 9.38
CA LEU A 234 0.85 -13.01 10.53
C LEU A 234 1.76 -13.66 11.56
N GLY A 235 3.05 -13.85 11.25
CA GLY A 235 4.06 -14.32 12.20
C GLY A 235 4.31 -13.30 13.29
N SER A 236 4.55 -12.06 12.93
CA SER A 236 4.73 -10.94 13.86
C SER A 236 3.40 -10.42 14.45
N TYR A 237 2.27 -10.74 13.82
CA TYR A 237 0.93 -10.33 14.27
C TYR A 237 -0.03 -11.53 14.43
N PRO A 238 0.28 -12.48 15.31
CA PRO A 238 -0.53 -13.70 15.45
C PRO A 238 -1.96 -13.43 15.93
N GLY A 239 -2.21 -12.27 16.52
CA GLY A 239 -3.55 -11.84 16.96
C GLY A 239 -4.47 -11.33 15.86
N THR A 240 -4.03 -11.25 14.59
CA THR A 240 -4.86 -10.71 13.50
C THR A 240 -6.14 -11.51 13.30
N THR A 241 -6.07 -12.84 13.28
CA THR A 241 -7.25 -13.71 13.16
C THR A 241 -8.21 -13.50 14.33
N ASN A 242 -7.71 -13.48 15.57
CA ASN A 242 -8.55 -13.23 16.75
C ASN A 242 -9.23 -11.84 16.72
N VAL A 243 -8.56 -10.83 16.18
CA VAL A 243 -9.16 -9.49 16.01
C VAL A 243 -10.27 -9.55 14.98
N PHE A 244 -10.06 -10.24 13.87
CA PHE A 244 -11.07 -10.44 12.85
C PHE A 244 -12.30 -11.14 13.44
N ASP A 245 -12.13 -12.32 14.08
CA ASP A 245 -13.21 -13.14 14.63
C ASP A 245 -14.09 -12.38 15.63
N ARG A 246 -13.46 -11.63 16.55
CA ARG A 246 -14.18 -10.82 17.55
C ARG A 246 -15.01 -9.68 16.94
N ASN A 247 -14.73 -9.29 15.71
CA ASN A 247 -15.39 -8.18 15.05
C ASN A 247 -16.34 -8.59 13.91
N VAL A 248 -16.50 -9.88 13.61
CA VAL A 248 -17.39 -10.39 12.53
C VAL A 248 -18.79 -9.79 12.63
N GLY A 249 -19.38 -9.75 13.83
CA GLY A 249 -20.71 -9.15 14.04
C GLY A 249 -20.76 -7.65 13.71
N ARG A 250 -19.72 -6.89 14.10
CA ARG A 250 -19.61 -5.46 13.77
C ARG A 250 -19.44 -5.24 12.27
N ILE A 251 -18.62 -6.06 11.64
CA ILE A 251 -18.38 -6.00 10.19
C ILE A 251 -19.70 -6.25 9.44
N ARG A 252 -20.48 -7.25 9.83
CA ARG A 252 -21.80 -7.54 9.24
C ARG A 252 -22.76 -6.38 9.44
N LYS A 253 -22.84 -5.83 10.66
CA LYS A 253 -23.71 -4.68 10.98
C LYS A 253 -23.37 -3.44 10.15
N ALA A 254 -22.09 -3.24 9.80
CA ALA A 254 -21.63 -2.13 8.97
C ALA A 254 -21.85 -2.37 7.46
N GLY A 255 -22.39 -3.51 7.05
CA GLY A 255 -22.60 -3.86 5.63
C GLY A 255 -21.46 -4.66 4.99
N GLY A 256 -20.58 -5.26 5.80
CA GLY A 256 -19.48 -6.09 5.34
C GLY A 256 -18.20 -5.33 5.00
N ILE A 257 -17.14 -6.07 4.79
CA ILE A 257 -15.87 -5.62 4.20
C ILE A 257 -15.51 -6.61 3.10
N ALA A 258 -15.11 -6.11 1.93
CA ALA A 258 -14.47 -6.94 0.93
C ALA A 258 -12.94 -6.90 1.10
N TYR A 259 -12.30 -8.06 1.00
CA TYR A 259 -10.88 -8.24 1.23
C TYR A 259 -10.14 -8.59 -0.05
N ASN A 260 -8.94 -8.04 -0.22
CA ASN A 260 -8.01 -8.34 -1.30
C ASN A 260 -6.67 -8.79 -0.73
N ILE A 261 -6.35 -10.07 -0.87
CA ILE A 261 -5.15 -10.67 -0.29
C ILE A 261 -4.18 -11.05 -1.41
N ASN A 262 -3.03 -10.42 -1.43
CA ASN A 262 -1.97 -10.70 -2.38
C ASN A 262 -0.77 -11.34 -1.69
N THR A 263 -0.31 -12.46 -2.22
CA THR A 263 0.89 -13.13 -1.76
C THR A 263 1.67 -13.72 -2.92
N ASN A 264 2.80 -14.33 -2.67
CA ASN A 264 3.66 -14.91 -3.67
C ASN A 264 4.10 -16.30 -3.23
N VAL A 265 4.34 -17.20 -4.16
CA VAL A 265 4.77 -18.58 -3.85
C VAL A 265 6.09 -18.63 -3.06
N ARG A 266 6.92 -17.59 -3.16
CA ARG A 266 8.19 -17.44 -2.45
C ARG A 266 8.09 -16.52 -1.23
N ASP A 267 6.88 -16.23 -0.74
CA ASP A 267 6.69 -15.43 0.46
C ASP A 267 7.15 -16.20 1.70
N GLY A 268 8.33 -15.84 2.22
CA GLY A 268 8.93 -16.48 3.38
C GLY A 268 8.28 -16.12 4.73
N CYS A 269 7.50 -15.03 4.79
CA CYS A 269 6.83 -14.63 6.04
C CYS A 269 5.52 -15.41 6.27
N ASN A 270 4.75 -15.64 5.21
CA ASN A 270 3.51 -16.40 5.28
C ASN A 270 3.21 -17.01 3.91
N SER A 271 3.85 -18.16 3.62
CA SER A 271 3.47 -18.89 2.43
C SER A 271 1.97 -19.23 2.48
N TYR A 272 1.24 -18.87 1.43
CA TYR A 272 -0.13 -19.32 1.23
C TYR A 272 -0.09 -20.82 0.85
N SER A 273 0.26 -21.64 1.85
CA SER A 273 0.20 -23.09 1.76
C SER A 273 -1.00 -23.57 2.57
N ASN A 274 -1.46 -24.81 2.30
CA ASN A 274 -2.61 -25.43 2.98
C ASN A 274 -2.49 -25.48 4.52
N ARG A 275 -1.39 -25.02 5.10
CA ARG A 275 -1.13 -24.97 6.55
C ARG A 275 -0.60 -23.61 7.01
N GLY A 276 -0.56 -22.61 6.13
CA GLY A 276 -0.10 -21.26 6.49
C GLY A 276 -1.19 -20.46 7.22
N ARG A 277 -0.77 -19.60 8.15
CA ARG A 277 -1.71 -18.75 8.92
C ARG A 277 -2.57 -17.86 8.01
N LEU A 278 -2.03 -17.40 6.89
CA LEU A 278 -2.78 -16.61 5.92
C LEU A 278 -3.90 -17.40 5.26
N TYR A 279 -3.66 -18.67 4.96
CA TYR A 279 -4.69 -19.55 4.44
C TYR A 279 -5.86 -19.69 5.42
N TYR A 280 -5.59 -19.92 6.71
CA TYR A 280 -6.64 -20.01 7.73
C TYR A 280 -7.41 -18.70 7.88
N LEU A 281 -6.73 -17.55 7.89
CA LEU A 281 -7.42 -16.26 7.95
C LEU A 281 -8.36 -16.06 6.76
N VAL A 282 -7.94 -16.42 5.55
CA VAL A 282 -8.79 -16.36 4.35
C VAL A 282 -9.98 -17.31 4.47
N GLN A 283 -9.79 -18.53 5.00
CA GLN A 283 -10.89 -19.46 5.24
C GLN A 283 -11.90 -18.89 6.24
N GLU A 284 -11.46 -18.30 7.35
CA GLU A 284 -12.33 -17.65 8.34
C GLU A 284 -13.12 -16.48 7.73
N MET A 285 -12.46 -15.63 6.94
CA MET A 285 -13.13 -14.53 6.23
C MET A 285 -14.22 -15.06 5.28
N THR A 286 -13.90 -16.12 4.52
CA THR A 286 -14.81 -16.74 3.57
C THR A 286 -15.97 -17.43 4.28
N ALA A 287 -15.69 -18.20 5.35
CA ALA A 287 -16.70 -18.87 6.17
C ALA A 287 -17.65 -17.86 6.86
N ALA A 288 -17.14 -16.69 7.20
CA ALA A 288 -17.94 -15.58 7.71
C ALA A 288 -18.83 -14.93 6.63
N GLY A 289 -18.70 -15.32 5.35
CA GLY A 289 -19.50 -14.81 4.23
C GLY A 289 -19.02 -13.49 3.65
N PHE A 290 -17.77 -13.07 3.92
CA PHE A 290 -17.21 -11.86 3.33
C PHE A 290 -16.58 -12.15 1.96
N PRO A 291 -16.70 -11.21 0.99
CA PRO A 291 -15.98 -11.32 -0.27
C PRO A 291 -14.47 -11.29 -0.06
N VAL A 292 -13.76 -12.31 -0.49
CA VAL A 292 -12.30 -12.38 -0.44
C VAL A 292 -11.75 -12.67 -1.83
N THR A 293 -10.93 -11.77 -2.33
CA THR A 293 -10.13 -11.98 -3.54
C THR A 293 -8.73 -12.37 -3.12
N VAL A 294 -8.21 -13.47 -3.65
CA VAL A 294 -6.84 -13.93 -3.35
C VAL A 294 -6.08 -14.06 -4.64
N HIS A 295 -4.88 -13.46 -4.65
CA HIS A 295 -3.91 -13.63 -5.74
C HIS A 295 -2.60 -14.18 -5.20
N VAL A 296 -2.13 -15.27 -5.80
CA VAL A 296 -0.85 -15.90 -5.46
C VAL A 296 0.05 -15.81 -6.68
N PHE A 297 0.95 -14.84 -6.68
CA PHE A 297 1.88 -14.62 -7.79
C PHE A 297 3.07 -15.58 -7.74
N LYS A 298 3.56 -15.96 -8.92
CA LYS A 298 4.71 -16.87 -9.06
C LYS A 298 6.05 -16.13 -8.97
N SER A 299 6.04 -14.85 -9.33
CA SER A 299 7.20 -13.95 -9.32
C SER A 299 7.50 -13.43 -7.91
N CYS A 300 8.68 -12.93 -7.70
CA CYS A 300 9.19 -12.23 -6.52
C CYS A 300 9.07 -12.94 -5.15
N PRO A 301 10.12 -12.89 -4.35
CA PRO A 301 10.08 -13.23 -2.92
C PRO A 301 9.40 -12.12 -2.10
N HIS A 302 9.33 -12.31 -0.78
CA HIS A 302 8.86 -11.30 0.17
C HIS A 302 9.68 -10.01 0.08
N GLY A 303 9.00 -8.87 -0.03
CA GLY A 303 9.64 -7.56 0.01
C GLY A 303 9.28 -6.62 -1.14
N TYR A 304 10.08 -5.57 -1.31
CA TYR A 304 9.80 -4.48 -2.25
C TYR A 304 9.62 -4.93 -3.71
N CYS A 305 10.26 -6.00 -4.14
CA CYS A 305 10.03 -6.58 -5.45
C CYS A 305 8.54 -6.84 -5.66
N ALA A 306 7.92 -7.60 -4.77
CA ALA A 306 6.50 -7.93 -4.87
C ALA A 306 5.58 -6.71 -4.71
N TYR A 307 5.87 -5.80 -3.78
CA TYR A 307 5.03 -4.62 -3.55
C TYR A 307 5.04 -3.63 -4.71
N ARG A 308 6.16 -3.59 -5.46
CA ARG A 308 6.23 -2.86 -6.73
C ARG A 308 5.52 -3.62 -7.83
N TYR A 309 5.80 -4.93 -7.93
CA TYR A 309 5.47 -5.79 -9.07
C TYR A 309 5.22 -7.23 -8.60
N PRO A 310 4.10 -7.87 -8.86
CA PRO A 310 2.86 -7.35 -9.43
C PRO A 310 1.82 -6.97 -8.37
N ASN A 311 2.09 -7.19 -7.07
CA ASN A 311 1.09 -7.05 -6.00
C ASN A 311 0.50 -5.63 -5.93
N GLY A 312 1.36 -4.59 -6.04
CA GLY A 312 0.92 -3.20 -6.03
C GLY A 312 -0.05 -2.88 -7.18
N HIS A 313 0.24 -3.38 -8.39
CA HIS A 313 -0.64 -3.21 -9.55
C HIS A 313 -2.00 -3.86 -9.31
N GLN A 314 -2.00 -5.12 -8.86
CA GLN A 314 -3.24 -5.84 -8.61
C GLN A 314 -4.06 -5.16 -7.50
N SER A 315 -3.42 -4.74 -6.43
CA SER A 315 -4.11 -4.10 -5.31
C SER A 315 -4.78 -2.79 -5.74
N LEU A 316 -4.05 -1.87 -6.35
CA LEU A 316 -4.61 -0.59 -6.79
C LEU A 316 -5.69 -0.76 -7.84
N TYR A 317 -5.52 -1.70 -8.78
CA TYR A 317 -6.55 -2.04 -9.76
C TYR A 317 -7.81 -2.55 -9.08
N TRP A 318 -7.67 -3.44 -8.08
CA TRP A 318 -8.82 -3.98 -7.35
C TRP A 318 -9.60 -2.90 -6.60
N PHE A 319 -8.92 -1.99 -5.87
CA PHE A 319 -9.58 -0.86 -5.19
C PHE A 319 -10.29 0.05 -6.18
N SER A 320 -9.65 0.38 -7.28
CA SER A 320 -10.23 1.17 -8.37
C SER A 320 -11.56 0.60 -8.84
N LYS A 321 -11.62 -0.70 -9.08
CA LYS A 321 -12.86 -1.39 -9.48
C LYS A 321 -13.95 -1.31 -8.42
N GLN A 322 -13.60 -1.44 -7.14
CA GLN A 322 -14.59 -1.35 -6.06
C GLN A 322 -15.21 0.04 -6.00
N PHE A 323 -14.38 1.07 -6.09
CA PHE A 323 -14.86 2.45 -6.09
C PHE A 323 -15.72 2.76 -7.33
N LYS A 324 -15.29 2.37 -8.51
CA LYS A 324 -16.03 2.51 -9.76
C LYS A 324 -17.44 1.92 -9.67
N ARG A 325 -17.56 0.68 -9.16
CA ARG A 325 -18.85 0.02 -8.94
C ARG A 325 -19.75 0.80 -8.00
N ASN A 326 -19.20 1.38 -6.94
CA ASN A 326 -19.98 2.19 -6.01
C ASN A 326 -20.45 3.51 -6.63
N PHE A 327 -19.61 4.18 -7.43
CA PHE A 327 -20.03 5.37 -8.17
C PHE A 327 -21.20 5.04 -9.11
N GLN A 328 -21.09 3.93 -9.83
CA GLN A 328 -22.17 3.45 -10.74
C GLN A 328 -23.45 3.06 -9.99
N ALA A 329 -23.32 2.27 -8.91
CA ALA A 329 -24.47 1.79 -8.14
C ALA A 329 -25.26 2.90 -7.45
N LEU A 330 -24.57 4.00 -7.09
CA LEU A 330 -25.19 5.15 -6.43
C LEU A 330 -25.66 6.23 -7.41
N GLY A 331 -25.42 6.02 -8.71
CA GLY A 331 -25.68 7.04 -9.73
C GLY A 331 -24.91 8.34 -9.49
N ILE A 332 -23.78 8.26 -8.76
CA ILE A 332 -22.93 9.40 -8.51
C ILE A 332 -22.09 9.64 -9.77
N ASN A 333 -22.39 10.72 -10.47
CA ASN A 333 -21.48 11.22 -11.47
C ASN A 333 -20.31 11.90 -10.73
N GLN A 334 -19.12 11.37 -10.87
CA GLN A 334 -17.92 11.92 -10.22
C GLN A 334 -17.71 13.42 -10.53
N ASN A 335 -18.29 13.90 -11.63
CA ASN A 335 -18.09 15.26 -12.12
C ASN A 335 -19.25 16.22 -11.80
N LEU A 336 -20.38 15.79 -11.25
CA LEU A 336 -21.59 16.63 -11.21
C LEU A 336 -22.31 16.73 -9.85
N ASP A 337 -21.88 16.00 -8.80
CA ASP A 337 -22.63 15.95 -7.55
C ASP A 337 -22.14 16.96 -6.48
N GLU A 338 -22.18 18.26 -6.83
CA GLU A 338 -21.86 19.34 -5.87
C GLU A 338 -22.82 19.36 -4.66
N GLY A 339 -24.08 18.95 -4.85
CA GLY A 339 -25.10 19.03 -3.79
C GLY A 339 -25.06 17.94 -2.75
N ARG A 340 -24.59 16.73 -3.07
CA ARG A 340 -24.60 15.57 -2.17
C ARG A 340 -23.48 15.56 -1.14
N PHE A 341 -22.40 16.30 -1.40
CA PHE A 341 -21.20 16.34 -0.57
C PHE A 341 -20.86 17.77 -0.11
N ALA A 342 -21.74 18.72 -0.35
CA ALA A 342 -21.56 20.16 -0.08
C ALA A 342 -21.52 20.57 1.39
N SER A 343 -21.54 19.63 2.33
CA SER A 343 -21.49 19.94 3.76
C SER A 343 -20.07 20.13 4.32
N GLN A 344 -19.04 20.11 3.49
CA GLN A 344 -17.68 20.44 3.91
C GLN A 344 -17.22 21.72 3.20
N PRO A 345 -16.79 22.76 3.95
CA PRO A 345 -16.25 23.95 3.35
C PRO A 345 -15.02 23.60 2.53
N HIS A 346 -15.03 23.97 1.26
CA HIS A 346 -13.81 23.99 0.47
C HIS A 346 -12.85 24.96 1.16
N ALA A 347 -11.75 24.47 1.68
CA ALA A 347 -10.71 25.32 2.22
C ALA A 347 -9.95 26.00 1.07
N GLU A 348 -10.58 26.97 0.39
CA GLU A 348 -9.89 27.85 -0.55
C GLU A 348 -8.77 28.65 0.12
N GLU A 349 -8.81 28.78 1.47
CA GLU A 349 -7.80 29.52 2.24
C GLU A 349 -6.67 28.65 2.82
N SER A 350 -6.70 27.33 2.68
CA SER A 350 -5.65 26.46 3.25
C SER A 350 -5.04 25.50 2.24
N ARG A 351 -4.65 26.00 1.05
CA ARG A 351 -3.63 25.29 0.28
C ARG A 351 -2.43 25.09 1.19
N PRO A 352 -1.93 23.86 1.40
CA PRO A 352 -0.68 23.66 2.09
C PRO A 352 0.32 24.60 1.44
N LEU A 353 1.01 25.39 2.26
CA LEU A 353 2.08 26.25 1.79
C LEU A 353 3.07 25.35 1.04
N ALA A 354 2.94 25.32 -0.29
CA ALA A 354 3.89 24.66 -1.15
C ALA A 354 5.25 25.24 -0.78
N ALA A 355 6.05 24.39 -0.15
CA ALA A 355 7.48 24.53 0.03
C ALA A 355 7.99 25.98 0.19
N ARG A 356 7.67 26.64 1.29
CA ARG A 356 8.62 27.57 1.85
C ARG A 356 9.68 26.71 2.53
N GLY A 357 10.84 26.60 1.90
CA GLY A 357 12.00 25.90 2.44
C GLY A 357 12.35 26.44 3.83
N THR A 358 11.89 25.76 4.85
CA THR A 358 12.38 25.92 6.21
C THR A 358 13.52 24.94 6.38
N SER A 359 14.74 25.45 6.23
CA SER A 359 15.96 24.79 6.71
C SER A 359 15.77 24.45 8.18
N TYR A 360 15.78 23.14 8.50
CA TYR A 360 15.81 22.68 9.89
C TYR A 360 17.15 23.05 10.51
N PRO A 361 17.20 23.60 11.73
CA PRO A 361 18.44 23.79 12.43
C PRO A 361 19.03 22.43 12.80
N THR A 362 20.24 22.17 12.36
CA THR A 362 21.09 21.06 12.81
C THR A 362 21.57 21.35 14.23
N GLY A 363 20.78 20.99 15.21
CA GLY A 363 21.17 21.01 16.61
C GLY A 363 21.74 19.67 17.03
N THR A 364 23.03 19.57 17.22
CA THR A 364 23.72 18.52 17.95
C THR A 364 23.38 18.62 19.43
N ALA A 365 22.72 17.60 19.99
CA ALA A 365 22.66 17.41 21.42
C ALA A 365 23.14 16.01 21.75
N GLU A 366 24.32 15.90 22.32
CA GLU A 366 24.84 14.74 23.03
C GLU A 366 24.04 14.54 24.34
N GLY A 367 23.76 13.30 24.69
CA GLY A 367 23.24 13.01 26.04
C GLY A 367 22.63 11.63 26.24
N SER A 368 23.43 10.73 26.76
CA SER A 368 23.17 9.61 27.68
C SER A 368 22.19 8.49 27.31
N ILE A 369 22.78 7.33 27.23
CA ILE A 369 22.26 5.98 27.11
C ILE A 369 21.70 5.48 28.47
N LEU A 370 20.54 4.87 28.47
CA LEU A 370 20.19 3.82 29.43
C LEU A 370 19.63 2.60 28.68
N PRO A 371 20.03 1.36 29.07
CA PRO A 371 19.69 0.15 28.36
C PRO A 371 18.47 -0.57 28.98
N GLY A 372 17.78 -1.32 28.14
CA GLY A 372 16.93 -2.42 28.58
C GLY A 372 15.48 -2.33 28.17
N LEU A 373 15.12 -3.28 27.38
CA LEU A 373 13.98 -4.18 27.39
C LEU A 373 13.39 -4.38 25.99
N TRP A 374 13.44 -5.62 25.65
CA TRP A 374 13.03 -6.34 24.42
C TRP A 374 11.59 -6.17 23.99
#